data_028b2a90513cba7518f4ce33abf5db00
#
_entry.id   028b2a90513cba7518f4ce33abf5db00
#
_cell.length_a   1.000
_cell.length_b   1.000
_cell.length_c   1.000
_cell.angle_alpha   90.00
_cell.angle_beta   90.00
_cell.angle_gamma   90.00
#
_symmetry.space_group_name_H-M   'P 1'
#
loop_
_entity.id
_entity.type
_entity.pdbx_description
1 polymer ?
#
loop_
_entity_poly.entity_id
_entity_poly.type
_entity_poly.pdbx_seq_one_letter_code
_entity_poly.pdbx_strand_id
1 'polypeptide(L)'
;AAAVNTGYSTLEMDIATGRRGRRGGIVPDLLGVLTGCEDALVVNNNAAAVLLGLSALAAGREVVVSRGEQVQIGGGFRIPEILALSGARMVEVGTTNITTADDYARAIGPDTALVLAVHPSNFRIRGFTETPGTAAIARILPPGVVLAVDQGSGTTTEDIRGEEKVRAHLSQGAHLVFFSGDKVLGGPQAGIAVGKADLVRKMAAHPLARALRPGKAVYSLLEELLVERLNGSAAGHAGRVLALSRGELERMGRRILRKVPAGTARLVASELSTGGGSAPDESVPSLAIEIVTDRDPRAVLEDLRGLAVPVI
;
A
#
# COMPACT_ATOMS: atom_id res chain seq x y z
N ALA A 1 -5.05 20.43 -4.91
CA ALA A 1 -5.45 20.39 -3.50
C ALA A 1 -6.01 21.73 -3.01
N ALA A 2 -5.33 22.86 -3.22
CA ALA A 2 -5.80 24.18 -2.77
C ALA A 2 -7.17 24.54 -3.37
N ALA A 3 -7.35 24.44 -4.69
CA ALA A 3 -8.59 24.78 -5.38
C ALA A 3 -9.79 23.92 -4.89
N VAL A 4 -9.58 22.64 -4.60
CA VAL A 4 -10.63 21.75 -4.09
C VAL A 4 -11.05 22.12 -2.66
N ASN A 5 -10.11 22.59 -1.83
CA ASN A 5 -10.40 22.90 -0.43
C ASN A 5 -11.20 24.20 -0.25
N THR A 6 -11.12 25.15 -1.19
CA THR A 6 -11.77 26.46 -1.10
C THR A 6 -13.20 26.49 -1.62
N GLY A 7 -13.67 25.43 -2.33
CA GLY A 7 -14.98 25.36 -2.96
C GLY A 7 -15.91 24.31 -2.34
N TYR A 8 -17.16 24.31 -2.76
CA TYR A 8 -18.10 23.22 -2.50
C TYR A 8 -17.70 21.98 -3.30
N SER A 9 -18.14 20.81 -2.85
CA SER A 9 -17.84 19.52 -3.48
C SER A 9 -19.10 18.66 -3.53
N THR A 10 -19.30 18.01 -4.64
CA THR A 10 -20.39 17.04 -4.89
C THR A 10 -20.06 15.62 -4.45
N LEU A 11 -19.04 15.44 -3.59
CA LEU A 11 -18.48 14.15 -3.18
C LEU A 11 -19.51 13.14 -2.64
N GLU A 12 -20.61 13.62 -2.05
CA GLU A 12 -21.71 12.79 -1.52
C GLU A 12 -23.03 13.05 -2.26
N MET A 13 -22.98 13.62 -3.46
CA MET A 13 -24.15 13.94 -4.25
C MET A 13 -24.11 13.19 -5.59
N ASP A 14 -25.19 12.54 -5.92
CA ASP A 14 -25.43 12.06 -7.27
C ASP A 14 -25.93 13.26 -8.12
N ILE A 15 -25.07 13.70 -9.05
CA ILE A 15 -25.33 14.88 -9.86
C ILE A 15 -26.57 14.69 -10.77
N ALA A 16 -26.79 13.46 -11.26
CA ALA A 16 -27.91 13.18 -12.16
C ALA A 16 -29.27 13.24 -11.45
N THR A 17 -29.32 12.84 -10.18
CA THR A 17 -30.57 12.80 -9.42
C THR A 17 -30.71 13.93 -8.40
N GLY A 18 -29.66 14.68 -8.12
CA GLY A 18 -29.61 15.70 -7.06
C GLY A 18 -29.74 15.12 -5.63
N ARG A 19 -29.70 13.82 -5.47
CA ARG A 19 -29.86 13.13 -4.20
C ARG A 19 -28.50 12.81 -3.58
N ARG A 20 -28.53 12.51 -2.27
CA ARG A 20 -27.33 12.03 -1.59
C ARG A 20 -26.94 10.67 -2.16
N GLY A 21 -25.71 10.60 -2.71
CA GLY A 21 -25.09 9.41 -3.26
C GLY A 21 -24.05 8.80 -2.33
N ARG A 22 -23.38 7.78 -2.84
CA ARG A 22 -22.22 7.16 -2.19
C ARG A 22 -21.03 8.13 -2.21
N ARG A 23 -20.33 8.24 -1.08
CA ARG A 23 -19.09 9.02 -1.00
C ARG A 23 -17.99 8.37 -1.83
N GLY A 24 -17.25 9.16 -2.61
CA GLY A 24 -16.12 8.69 -3.37
C GLY A 24 -16.11 9.11 -4.85
N GLY A 25 -17.23 9.65 -5.35
CA GLY A 25 -17.32 10.03 -6.77
C GLY A 25 -16.98 8.84 -7.67
N ILE A 26 -16.14 9.08 -8.68
CA ILE A 26 -15.71 8.08 -9.67
C ILE A 26 -14.51 7.21 -9.19
N VAL A 27 -13.89 7.51 -8.03
CA VAL A 27 -12.69 6.80 -7.56
C VAL A 27 -12.89 5.27 -7.43
N PRO A 28 -14.01 4.76 -6.89
CA PRO A 28 -14.26 3.32 -6.86
C PRO A 28 -14.27 2.67 -8.26
N ASP A 29 -14.87 3.33 -9.25
CA ASP A 29 -14.96 2.82 -10.62
C ASP A 29 -13.57 2.79 -11.28
N LEU A 30 -12.76 3.86 -11.10
CA LEU A 30 -11.39 3.91 -11.58
C LEU A 30 -10.51 2.82 -10.95
N LEU A 31 -10.68 2.55 -9.65
CA LEU A 31 -10.02 1.43 -8.96
C LEU A 31 -10.49 0.09 -9.54
N GLY A 32 -11.77 -0.05 -9.87
CA GLY A 32 -12.32 -1.23 -10.55
C GLY A 32 -11.62 -1.51 -11.88
N VAL A 33 -11.47 -0.49 -12.72
CA VAL A 33 -10.75 -0.60 -14.01
C VAL A 33 -9.29 -0.96 -13.79
N LEU A 34 -8.61 -0.30 -12.83
CA LEU A 34 -7.19 -0.49 -12.55
C LEU A 34 -6.89 -1.86 -11.97
N THR A 35 -7.69 -2.33 -11.01
CA THR A 35 -7.39 -3.56 -10.24
C THR A 35 -8.21 -4.77 -10.63
N GLY A 36 -9.32 -4.58 -11.35
CA GLY A 36 -10.26 -5.65 -11.69
C GLY A 36 -11.20 -6.03 -10.53
N CYS A 37 -11.31 -5.20 -9.49
CA CYS A 37 -12.23 -5.45 -8.39
C CYS A 37 -13.69 -5.15 -8.77
N GLU A 38 -14.62 -5.73 -8.02
CA GLU A 38 -16.05 -5.46 -8.18
C GLU A 38 -16.45 -4.13 -7.52
N ASP A 39 -15.76 -3.74 -6.44
CA ASP A 39 -16.01 -2.50 -5.71
C ASP A 39 -14.78 -2.08 -4.90
N ALA A 40 -14.74 -0.80 -4.46
CA ALA A 40 -13.67 -0.23 -3.68
C ALA A 40 -14.18 0.71 -2.59
N LEU A 41 -13.42 0.79 -1.48
CA LEU A 41 -13.65 1.72 -0.39
C LEU A 41 -12.33 2.42 -0.03
N VAL A 42 -12.38 3.74 0.19
CA VAL A 42 -11.23 4.54 0.60
C VAL A 42 -11.44 5.05 2.01
N VAL A 43 -10.43 4.87 2.86
CA VAL A 43 -10.34 5.35 4.24
C VAL A 43 -9.04 6.12 4.48
N ASN A 44 -8.78 6.59 5.69
CA ASN A 44 -7.67 7.51 6.01
C ASN A 44 -6.27 6.93 5.76
N ASN A 45 -6.07 5.64 6.03
CA ASN A 45 -4.79 4.93 5.83
C ASN A 45 -5.03 3.41 5.81
N ASN A 46 -3.98 2.64 5.44
CA ASN A 46 -4.12 1.19 5.29
C ASN A 46 -4.43 0.46 6.62
N ALA A 47 -3.87 0.90 7.73
CA ALA A 47 -4.20 0.34 9.05
C ALA A 47 -5.70 0.48 9.36
N ALA A 48 -6.29 1.63 9.00
CA ALA A 48 -7.73 1.86 9.12
C ALA A 48 -8.54 0.96 8.18
N ALA A 49 -8.04 0.67 6.97
CA ALA A 49 -8.71 -0.25 6.03
C ALA A 49 -8.74 -1.69 6.58
N VAL A 50 -7.61 -2.16 7.10
CA VAL A 50 -7.50 -3.50 7.72
C VAL A 50 -8.39 -3.58 8.96
N LEU A 51 -8.30 -2.61 9.88
CA LEU A 51 -9.15 -2.56 11.08
C LEU A 51 -10.65 -2.59 10.73
N LEU A 52 -11.05 -1.78 9.77
CA LEU A 52 -12.45 -1.72 9.31
C LEU A 52 -12.90 -3.04 8.69
N GLY A 53 -12.05 -3.66 7.84
CA GLY A 53 -12.33 -4.95 7.24
C GLY A 53 -12.53 -6.04 8.28
N LEU A 54 -11.61 -6.14 9.23
CA LEU A 54 -11.68 -7.11 10.33
C LEU A 54 -12.90 -6.87 11.23
N SER A 55 -13.15 -5.61 11.64
CA SER A 55 -14.31 -5.28 12.48
C SER A 55 -15.65 -5.57 11.79
N ALA A 56 -15.74 -5.28 10.49
CA ALA A 56 -17.00 -5.47 9.75
C ALA A 56 -17.28 -6.94 9.39
N LEU A 57 -16.25 -7.77 9.24
CA LEU A 57 -16.37 -9.11 8.68
C LEU A 57 -16.07 -10.24 9.67
N ALA A 58 -15.32 -9.95 10.74
CA ALA A 58 -14.81 -10.99 11.64
C ALA A 58 -14.97 -10.68 13.14
N ALA A 59 -15.62 -9.60 13.54
CA ALA A 59 -15.84 -9.31 14.96
C ALA A 59 -16.53 -10.49 15.67
N GLY A 60 -15.96 -10.93 16.80
CA GLY A 60 -16.42 -12.09 17.58
C GLY A 60 -16.11 -13.46 16.96
N ARG A 61 -15.52 -13.51 15.77
CA ARG A 61 -15.15 -14.73 15.05
C ARG A 61 -13.63 -14.88 14.92
N GLU A 62 -13.19 -15.97 14.31
CA GLU A 62 -11.77 -16.27 14.14
C GLU A 62 -11.22 -15.69 12.84
N VAL A 63 -9.98 -15.19 12.96
CA VAL A 63 -9.13 -14.77 11.84
C VAL A 63 -7.84 -15.55 11.89
N VAL A 64 -7.58 -16.33 10.83
CA VAL A 64 -6.37 -17.14 10.72
C VAL A 64 -5.26 -16.33 10.08
N VAL A 65 -4.08 -16.30 10.73
CA VAL A 65 -2.90 -15.51 10.29
C VAL A 65 -1.63 -16.34 10.46
N SER A 66 -0.70 -16.27 9.53
CA SER A 66 0.63 -16.87 9.69
C SER A 66 1.45 -16.19 10.78
N ARG A 67 2.18 -16.97 11.60
CA ARG A 67 3.15 -16.42 12.57
C ARG A 67 4.25 -15.61 11.88
N GLY A 68 4.69 -16.02 10.70
CA GLY A 68 5.68 -15.30 9.89
C GLY A 68 5.19 -13.95 9.35
N GLU A 69 3.87 -13.72 9.36
CA GLU A 69 3.22 -12.52 8.84
C GLU A 69 2.74 -11.54 9.93
N GLN A 70 3.05 -11.80 11.20
CA GLN A 70 2.73 -10.90 12.31
C GLN A 70 3.72 -9.74 12.37
N VAL A 71 3.66 -8.90 11.36
CA VAL A 71 4.62 -7.82 11.15
C VAL A 71 4.43 -6.65 12.13
N GLN A 72 5.55 -5.97 12.45
CA GLN A 72 5.55 -4.62 13.00
C GLN A 72 6.13 -3.67 11.95
N ILE A 73 5.35 -2.67 11.56
CA ILE A 73 5.75 -1.64 10.59
C ILE A 73 5.65 -0.24 11.19
N GLY A 74 6.10 0.76 10.44
CA GLY A 74 6.28 2.16 10.84
C GLY A 74 5.32 2.69 11.90
N GLY A 75 5.84 3.39 12.91
CA GLY A 75 5.05 3.95 13.99
C GLY A 75 4.54 2.94 15.04
N GLY A 76 5.01 1.68 15.00
CA GLY A 76 4.60 0.65 15.96
C GLY A 76 3.32 -0.10 15.61
N PHE A 77 2.83 0.01 14.39
CA PHE A 77 1.69 -0.78 13.91
C PHE A 77 2.01 -2.28 13.96
N ARG A 78 1.17 -3.06 14.62
CA ARG A 78 1.29 -4.52 14.76
C ARG A 78 -0.01 -5.21 14.41
N ILE A 79 0.07 -6.24 13.58
CA ILE A 79 -1.10 -7.03 13.16
C ILE A 79 -1.88 -7.61 14.36
N PRO A 80 -1.24 -8.22 15.40
CA PRO A 80 -1.98 -8.73 16.55
C PRO A 80 -2.79 -7.65 17.31
N GLU A 81 -2.25 -6.43 17.41
CA GLU A 81 -2.94 -5.33 18.09
C GLU A 81 -4.17 -4.86 17.31
N ILE A 82 -4.08 -4.79 15.98
CA ILE A 82 -5.20 -4.45 15.10
C ILE A 82 -6.29 -5.53 15.14
N LEU A 83 -5.90 -6.80 15.15
CA LEU A 83 -6.83 -7.92 15.32
C LEU A 83 -7.57 -7.81 16.66
N ALA A 84 -6.85 -7.57 17.75
CA ALA A 84 -7.47 -7.41 19.07
C ALA A 84 -8.46 -6.22 19.10
N LEU A 85 -8.09 -5.07 18.50
CA LEU A 85 -8.95 -3.88 18.40
C LEU A 85 -10.20 -4.11 17.56
N SER A 86 -10.13 -5.00 16.57
CA SER A 86 -11.28 -5.33 15.71
C SER A 86 -12.35 -6.18 16.39
N GLY A 87 -12.04 -6.75 17.54
CA GLY A 87 -12.89 -7.72 18.22
C GLY A 87 -12.84 -9.14 17.63
N ALA A 88 -11.97 -9.40 16.67
CA ALA A 88 -11.72 -10.73 16.13
C ALA A 88 -10.82 -11.56 17.06
N ARG A 89 -10.98 -12.90 17.01
CA ARG A 89 -10.07 -13.84 17.68
C ARG A 89 -8.99 -14.30 16.70
N MET A 90 -7.74 -14.04 17.03
CA MET A 90 -6.61 -14.46 16.20
C MET A 90 -6.31 -15.95 16.38
N VAL A 91 -6.18 -16.67 15.26
CA VAL A 91 -5.71 -18.05 15.20
C VAL A 91 -4.40 -18.06 14.41
N GLU A 92 -3.32 -18.41 15.08
CA GLU A 92 -1.98 -18.43 14.49
C GLU A 92 -1.66 -19.77 13.85
N VAL A 93 -1.09 -19.74 12.63
CA VAL A 93 -0.67 -20.94 11.91
C VAL A 93 0.80 -20.90 11.52
N GLY A 94 1.37 -22.07 11.25
CA GLY A 94 2.76 -22.23 10.86
C GLY A 94 3.76 -21.83 11.93
N THR A 95 4.94 -21.44 11.48
CA THR A 95 6.06 -20.97 12.31
C THR A 95 6.56 -19.62 11.81
N THR A 96 7.63 -19.10 12.39
CA THR A 96 8.22 -17.82 11.97
C THR A 96 8.68 -17.83 10.51
N ASN A 97 9.22 -18.96 10.03
CA ASN A 97 9.86 -19.06 8.72
C ASN A 97 9.15 -20.01 7.74
N ILE A 98 8.29 -20.90 8.22
CA ILE A 98 7.57 -21.87 7.38
C ILE A 98 6.10 -21.86 7.74
N THR A 99 5.27 -21.58 6.74
CA THR A 99 3.82 -21.76 6.77
C THR A 99 3.38 -22.36 5.44
N THR A 100 2.56 -23.40 5.51
CA THR A 100 2.05 -24.10 4.32
C THR A 100 0.55 -23.88 4.16
N ALA A 101 -0.01 -24.18 3.00
CA ALA A 101 -1.47 -24.15 2.80
C ALA A 101 -2.19 -25.14 3.74
N ASP A 102 -1.55 -26.28 4.06
CA ASP A 102 -2.10 -27.26 4.98
C ASP A 102 -2.19 -26.74 6.42
N ASP A 103 -1.31 -25.83 6.84
CA ASP A 103 -1.41 -25.20 8.17
C ASP A 103 -2.68 -24.36 8.26
N TYR A 104 -3.00 -23.60 7.20
CA TYR A 104 -4.27 -22.88 7.10
C TYR A 104 -5.46 -23.84 7.08
N ALA A 105 -5.42 -24.88 6.24
CA ALA A 105 -6.52 -25.86 6.10
C ALA A 105 -6.88 -26.52 7.43
N ARG A 106 -5.88 -26.89 8.24
CA ARG A 106 -6.09 -27.51 9.56
C ARG A 106 -6.67 -26.55 10.61
N ALA A 107 -6.41 -25.25 10.48
CA ALA A 107 -6.85 -24.24 11.44
C ALA A 107 -8.24 -23.69 11.15
N ILE A 108 -8.73 -23.82 9.92
CA ILE A 108 -10.04 -23.32 9.52
C ILE A 108 -11.14 -24.21 10.13
N GLY A 109 -12.00 -23.60 10.94
CA GLY A 109 -13.13 -24.24 11.60
C GLY A 109 -14.45 -23.48 11.38
N PRO A 110 -15.54 -23.95 12.04
CA PRO A 110 -16.87 -23.32 11.91
C PRO A 110 -16.91 -21.84 12.35
N ASP A 111 -16.05 -21.47 13.28
CA ASP A 111 -15.94 -20.09 13.79
C ASP A 111 -15.07 -19.19 12.92
N THR A 112 -14.33 -19.75 11.96
CA THR A 112 -13.43 -18.98 11.10
C THR A 112 -14.23 -18.10 10.13
N ALA A 113 -14.03 -16.79 10.22
CA ALA A 113 -14.62 -15.82 9.30
C ALA A 113 -13.69 -15.48 8.15
N LEU A 114 -12.37 -15.43 8.43
CA LEU A 114 -11.42 -14.82 7.52
C LEU A 114 -10.02 -15.42 7.68
N VAL A 115 -9.31 -15.55 6.56
CA VAL A 115 -7.86 -15.73 6.50
C VAL A 115 -7.27 -14.38 6.09
N LEU A 116 -6.34 -13.86 6.90
CA LEU A 116 -5.59 -12.65 6.60
C LEU A 116 -4.16 -13.04 6.19
N ALA A 117 -3.82 -12.85 4.92
CA ALA A 117 -2.46 -12.95 4.43
C ALA A 117 -1.83 -11.55 4.44
N VAL A 118 -0.66 -11.41 5.07
CA VAL A 118 0.00 -10.10 5.22
C VAL A 118 1.35 -10.14 4.52
N HIS A 119 1.53 -9.23 3.56
CA HIS A 119 2.81 -9.10 2.88
C HIS A 119 3.85 -8.44 3.79
N PRO A 120 5.04 -9.08 4.02
CA PRO A 120 6.12 -8.52 4.84
C PRO A 120 6.85 -7.41 4.06
N SER A 121 6.25 -6.22 4.02
CA SER A 121 6.71 -5.10 3.18
C SER A 121 8.01 -4.45 3.65
N ASN A 122 8.47 -4.67 4.89
CA ASN A 122 9.61 -3.98 5.49
C ASN A 122 10.75 -4.89 5.98
N PHE A 123 10.63 -6.21 5.80
CA PHE A 123 11.68 -7.19 6.11
C PHE A 123 11.55 -8.42 5.22
N ARG A 124 12.62 -9.23 5.18
CA ARG A 124 12.61 -10.57 4.58
C ARG A 124 13.20 -11.59 5.53
N ILE A 125 12.61 -12.79 5.53
CA ILE A 125 13.17 -13.97 6.17
C ILE A 125 13.94 -14.73 5.09
N ARG A 126 15.20 -15.06 5.34
CA ARG A 126 16.10 -15.78 4.40
C ARG A 126 16.48 -17.13 4.97
N GLY A 127 16.77 -18.08 4.10
CA GLY A 127 17.19 -19.44 4.45
C GLY A 127 16.09 -20.45 4.15
N PHE A 128 15.84 -21.36 5.08
CA PHE A 128 14.76 -22.36 4.95
C PHE A 128 13.41 -21.71 5.26
N THR A 129 12.79 -21.12 4.23
CA THR A 129 11.53 -20.39 4.33
C THR A 129 10.50 -20.92 3.35
N GLU A 130 9.23 -20.93 3.77
CA GLU A 130 8.10 -21.24 2.91
C GLU A 130 6.89 -20.39 3.33
N THR A 131 6.23 -19.79 2.34
CA THR A 131 4.97 -19.04 2.52
C THR A 131 4.06 -19.34 1.35
N PRO A 132 2.81 -19.77 1.57
CA PRO A 132 1.89 -20.09 0.50
C PRO A 132 1.44 -18.80 -0.19
N GLY A 133 1.47 -18.79 -1.52
CA GLY A 133 0.90 -17.68 -2.31
C GLY A 133 -0.62 -17.64 -2.22
N THR A 134 -1.19 -16.48 -2.59
CA THR A 134 -2.64 -16.23 -2.56
C THR A 134 -3.46 -17.34 -3.21
N ALA A 135 -3.05 -17.84 -4.38
CA ALA A 135 -3.75 -18.92 -5.07
C ALA A 135 -3.75 -20.26 -4.31
N ALA A 136 -2.70 -20.54 -3.55
CA ALA A 136 -2.63 -21.77 -2.75
C ALA A 136 -3.60 -21.70 -1.57
N ILE A 137 -3.66 -20.55 -0.89
CA ILE A 137 -4.62 -20.32 0.20
C ILE A 137 -6.06 -20.33 -0.35
N ALA A 138 -6.33 -19.61 -1.44
CA ALA A 138 -7.67 -19.54 -2.02
C ALA A 138 -8.27 -20.93 -2.35
N ARG A 139 -7.43 -21.86 -2.83
CA ARG A 139 -7.87 -23.24 -3.18
C ARG A 139 -8.33 -24.09 -2.01
N ILE A 140 -7.85 -23.81 -0.80
CA ILE A 140 -8.19 -24.62 0.38
C ILE A 140 -9.33 -24.02 1.22
N LEU A 141 -9.81 -22.84 0.86
CA LEU A 141 -10.84 -22.17 1.63
C LEU A 141 -12.22 -22.80 1.40
N PRO A 142 -12.94 -23.14 2.46
CA PRO A 142 -14.34 -23.54 2.36
C PRO A 142 -15.23 -22.34 2.02
N PRO A 143 -16.42 -22.55 1.46
CA PRO A 143 -17.41 -21.51 1.24
C PRO A 143 -17.70 -20.71 2.51
N GLY A 144 -17.75 -19.40 2.40
CA GLY A 144 -18.06 -18.48 3.51
C GLY A 144 -16.86 -17.98 4.31
N VAL A 145 -15.67 -18.50 4.10
CA VAL A 145 -14.43 -17.96 4.68
C VAL A 145 -13.81 -16.96 3.69
N VAL A 146 -13.56 -15.74 4.16
CA VAL A 146 -13.00 -14.66 3.34
C VAL A 146 -11.48 -14.76 3.28
N LEU A 147 -10.87 -14.68 2.09
CA LEU A 147 -9.44 -14.40 1.94
C LEU A 147 -9.22 -12.91 1.77
N ALA A 148 -8.58 -12.29 2.74
CA ALA A 148 -8.16 -10.92 2.70
C ALA A 148 -6.62 -10.84 2.63
N VAL A 149 -6.09 -9.98 1.76
CA VAL A 149 -4.66 -9.77 1.61
C VAL A 149 -4.31 -8.34 1.99
N ASP A 150 -3.47 -8.15 2.99
CA ASP A 150 -2.83 -6.87 3.27
C ASP A 150 -1.55 -6.77 2.43
N GLN A 151 -1.68 -6.26 1.20
CA GLN A 151 -0.56 -6.07 0.27
C GLN A 151 0.31 -4.87 0.67
N GLY A 152 -0.27 -3.84 1.22
CA GLY A 152 0.39 -2.71 1.86
C GLY A 152 1.04 -1.69 0.92
N SER A 153 1.77 -2.09 -0.12
CA SER A 153 2.57 -1.18 -0.97
C SER A 153 1.77 -0.38 -1.99
N GLY A 154 0.65 -0.91 -2.47
CA GLY A 154 -0.15 -0.29 -3.54
C GLY A 154 0.46 -0.47 -4.93
N THR A 155 1.23 -1.55 -5.15
CA THR A 155 1.75 -1.92 -6.46
C THR A 155 0.59 -2.31 -7.38
N THR A 156 0.39 -1.56 -8.45
CA THR A 156 -0.72 -1.78 -9.40
C THR A 156 -0.24 -2.05 -10.82
N THR A 157 0.59 -1.16 -11.37
CA THR A 157 1.12 -1.26 -12.73
C THR A 157 2.64 -1.47 -12.77
N GLU A 158 3.34 -1.13 -11.71
CA GLU A 158 4.79 -1.22 -11.58
C GLU A 158 5.23 -2.68 -11.52
N ASP A 159 6.36 -2.97 -12.17
CA ASP A 159 7.06 -4.25 -12.05
C ASP A 159 8.17 -4.10 -11.00
N ILE A 160 7.80 -4.34 -9.76
CA ILE A 160 8.73 -4.36 -8.62
C ILE A 160 8.98 -5.81 -8.26
N ARG A 161 10.24 -6.23 -8.34
CA ARG A 161 10.62 -7.60 -8.03
C ARG A 161 10.26 -7.95 -6.58
N GLY A 162 9.61 -9.09 -6.38
CA GLY A 162 9.16 -9.52 -5.06
C GLY A 162 7.86 -8.86 -4.55
N GLU A 163 7.25 -7.97 -5.35
CA GLU A 163 5.95 -7.36 -5.07
C GLU A 163 4.90 -7.87 -6.04
N GLU A 164 3.86 -8.48 -5.53
CA GLU A 164 2.73 -8.93 -6.34
C GLU A 164 1.71 -7.79 -6.49
N LYS A 165 1.22 -7.58 -7.73
CA LYS A 165 0.26 -6.52 -8.03
C LYS A 165 -1.10 -6.80 -7.38
N VAL A 166 -1.81 -5.76 -6.98
CA VAL A 166 -3.17 -5.86 -6.40
C VAL A 166 -4.10 -6.70 -7.29
N ARG A 167 -4.06 -6.47 -8.62
CA ARG A 167 -4.85 -7.24 -9.59
C ARG A 167 -4.51 -8.74 -9.56
N ALA A 168 -3.26 -9.09 -9.37
CA ALA A 168 -2.83 -10.49 -9.33
C ALA A 168 -3.42 -11.21 -8.12
N HIS A 169 -3.39 -10.63 -6.93
CA HIS A 169 -4.05 -11.20 -5.75
C HIS A 169 -5.53 -11.45 -5.97
N LEU A 170 -6.26 -10.48 -6.56
CA LEU A 170 -7.68 -10.64 -6.87
C LEU A 170 -7.92 -11.78 -7.88
N SER A 171 -7.12 -11.86 -8.96
CA SER A 171 -7.23 -12.90 -9.97
C SER A 171 -6.87 -14.29 -9.45
N GLN A 172 -6.06 -14.37 -8.39
CA GLN A 172 -5.68 -15.61 -7.69
C GLN A 172 -6.70 -16.06 -6.65
N GLY A 173 -7.77 -15.29 -6.46
CA GLY A 173 -8.88 -15.67 -5.58
C GLY A 173 -8.94 -14.94 -4.25
N ALA A 174 -8.15 -13.88 -4.03
CA ALA A 174 -8.39 -12.98 -2.90
C ALA A 174 -9.77 -12.33 -3.02
N HIS A 175 -10.53 -12.33 -1.92
CA HIS A 175 -11.84 -11.68 -1.87
C HIS A 175 -11.73 -10.19 -1.57
N LEU A 176 -10.69 -9.79 -0.82
CA LEU A 176 -10.34 -8.40 -0.50
C LEU A 176 -8.83 -8.22 -0.55
N VAL A 177 -8.40 -7.05 -1.00
CA VAL A 177 -6.99 -6.61 -0.92
C VAL A 177 -6.95 -5.21 -0.31
N PHE A 178 -6.07 -5.01 0.68
CA PHE A 178 -5.83 -3.74 1.36
C PHE A 178 -4.46 -3.18 0.96
N PHE A 179 -4.38 -1.88 0.73
CA PHE A 179 -3.12 -1.21 0.40
C PHE A 179 -3.14 0.28 0.68
N SER A 180 -1.93 0.87 0.75
CA SER A 180 -1.71 2.29 0.99
C SER A 180 -1.78 3.10 -0.33
N GLY A 181 -2.33 4.30 -0.25
CA GLY A 181 -2.35 5.23 -1.38
C GLY A 181 -1.05 6.00 -1.58
N ASP A 182 -0.28 6.21 -0.52
CA ASP A 182 0.89 7.09 -0.44
C ASP A 182 2.26 6.39 -0.55
N LYS A 183 2.26 5.12 -0.91
CA LYS A 183 3.49 4.35 -1.17
C LYS A 183 3.72 4.22 -2.69
N VAL A 184 3.82 3.00 -3.21
CA VAL A 184 4.07 2.74 -4.65
C VAL A 184 2.97 3.29 -5.54
N LEU A 185 1.71 3.29 -5.08
CA LEU A 185 0.63 3.93 -5.82
C LEU A 185 0.94 5.41 -6.11
N GLY A 186 1.66 6.10 -5.22
CA GLY A 186 2.17 7.46 -5.44
C GLY A 186 1.14 8.57 -5.24
N GLY A 187 0.04 8.27 -4.55
CA GLY A 187 -1.05 9.20 -4.25
C GLY A 187 -0.96 9.84 -2.87
N PRO A 188 -2.08 10.39 -2.39
CA PRO A 188 -2.19 10.90 -1.02
C PRO A 188 -2.26 9.75 -0.02
N GLN A 189 -2.00 10.06 1.26
CA GLN A 189 -2.25 9.13 2.34
C GLN A 189 -3.71 8.69 2.32
N ALA A 190 -3.92 7.41 2.10
CA ALA A 190 -5.21 6.74 2.08
C ALA A 190 -5.03 5.24 2.34
N GLY A 191 -6.03 4.61 2.91
CA GLY A 191 -6.20 3.17 2.90
C GLY A 191 -7.23 2.79 1.86
N ILE A 192 -6.89 1.84 1.03
CA ILE A 192 -7.75 1.41 -0.07
C ILE A 192 -8.07 -0.07 0.12
N ALA A 193 -9.36 -0.39 0.18
CA ALA A 193 -9.88 -1.76 0.18
C ALA A 193 -10.58 -2.02 -1.15
N VAL A 194 -10.14 -3.03 -1.88
CA VAL A 194 -10.73 -3.45 -3.17
C VAL A 194 -11.11 -4.92 -3.13
N GLY A 195 -12.21 -5.31 -3.80
CA GLY A 195 -12.56 -6.72 -3.87
C GLY A 195 -14.04 -6.95 -4.18
N LYS A 196 -14.63 -7.97 -3.54
CA LYS A 196 -16.02 -8.36 -3.71
C LYS A 196 -16.99 -7.27 -3.23
N ALA A 197 -17.97 -6.93 -4.07
CA ALA A 197 -18.90 -5.83 -3.81
C ALA A 197 -19.73 -6.00 -2.54
N ASP A 198 -20.12 -7.22 -2.19
CA ASP A 198 -20.87 -7.50 -0.97
C ASP A 198 -20.03 -7.26 0.30
N LEU A 199 -18.73 -7.60 0.28
CA LEU A 199 -17.80 -7.37 1.38
C LEU A 199 -17.50 -5.89 1.54
N VAL A 200 -17.22 -5.20 0.44
CA VAL A 200 -16.98 -3.74 0.44
C VAL A 200 -18.21 -2.99 0.96
N ARG A 201 -19.42 -3.40 0.58
CA ARG A 201 -20.66 -2.81 1.11
C ARG A 201 -20.84 -3.03 2.62
N LYS A 202 -20.51 -4.24 3.14
CA LYS A 202 -20.52 -4.50 4.59
C LYS A 202 -19.55 -3.58 5.33
N MET A 203 -18.33 -3.39 4.82
CA MET A 203 -17.36 -2.45 5.36
C MET A 203 -17.90 -1.02 5.33
N ALA A 204 -18.45 -0.57 4.21
CA ALA A 204 -18.98 0.79 4.06
C ALA A 204 -20.19 1.08 4.98
N ALA A 205 -20.98 0.06 5.33
CA ALA A 205 -22.12 0.17 6.24
C ALA A 205 -21.70 0.15 7.73
N HIS A 206 -20.48 -0.28 8.05
CA HIS A 206 -20.00 -0.33 9.43
C HIS A 206 -19.80 1.07 10.01
N PRO A 207 -20.15 1.35 11.29
CA PRO A 207 -20.02 2.68 11.89
C PRO A 207 -18.61 3.29 11.81
N LEU A 208 -17.57 2.46 11.92
CA LEU A 208 -16.16 2.91 11.77
C LEU A 208 -15.88 3.53 10.41
N ALA A 209 -16.58 3.12 9.33
CA ALA A 209 -16.38 3.71 8.02
C ALA A 209 -16.61 5.22 8.01
N ARG A 210 -17.56 5.70 8.85
CA ARG A 210 -17.81 7.13 8.99
C ARG A 210 -16.68 7.84 9.76
N ALA A 211 -16.14 7.23 10.80
CA ALA A 211 -15.05 7.79 11.59
C ALA A 211 -13.72 7.82 10.80
N LEU A 212 -13.51 6.84 9.92
CA LEU A 212 -12.27 6.64 9.16
C LEU A 212 -12.32 7.26 7.75
N ARG A 213 -13.37 7.99 7.38
CA ARG A 213 -13.52 8.54 6.02
C ARG A 213 -12.57 9.71 5.75
N PRO A 214 -11.89 9.74 4.59
CA PRO A 214 -11.03 10.85 4.21
C PRO A 214 -11.81 12.06 3.73
N GLY A 215 -11.13 13.22 3.70
CA GLY A 215 -11.68 14.46 3.18
C GLY A 215 -11.73 14.50 1.65
N LYS A 216 -12.38 15.53 1.09
CA LYS A 216 -12.52 15.73 -0.36
C LYS A 216 -11.20 15.86 -1.11
N ALA A 217 -10.16 16.43 -0.47
CA ALA A 217 -8.85 16.59 -1.08
C ALA A 217 -8.20 15.25 -1.42
N VAL A 218 -8.37 14.23 -0.55
CA VAL A 218 -7.84 12.89 -0.80
C VAL A 218 -8.50 12.25 -2.03
N TYR A 219 -9.83 12.35 -2.14
CA TYR A 219 -10.54 11.81 -3.31
C TYR A 219 -10.15 12.50 -4.61
N SER A 220 -10.04 13.84 -4.62
CA SER A 220 -9.61 14.56 -5.83
C SER A 220 -8.19 14.22 -6.27
N LEU A 221 -7.26 14.05 -5.32
CA LEU A 221 -5.89 13.64 -5.65
C LEU A 221 -5.82 12.19 -6.13
N LEU A 222 -6.64 11.30 -5.54
CA LEU A 222 -6.74 9.92 -6.02
C LEU A 222 -7.36 9.85 -7.43
N GLU A 223 -8.41 10.61 -7.68
CA GLU A 223 -9.05 10.68 -9.00
C GLU A 223 -8.05 11.10 -10.08
N GLU A 224 -7.33 12.21 -9.87
CA GLU A 224 -6.31 12.69 -10.81
C GLU A 224 -5.23 11.63 -11.05
N LEU A 225 -4.69 11.04 -9.98
CA LEU A 225 -3.68 9.98 -10.05
C LEU A 225 -4.16 8.77 -10.85
N LEU A 226 -5.38 8.29 -10.57
CA LEU A 226 -5.92 7.09 -11.20
C LEU A 226 -6.21 7.32 -12.68
N VAL A 227 -6.71 8.52 -13.03
CA VAL A 227 -6.90 8.92 -14.44
C VAL A 227 -5.57 8.96 -15.18
N GLU A 228 -4.52 9.58 -14.60
CA GLU A 228 -3.17 9.58 -15.19
C GLU A 228 -2.66 8.15 -15.42
N ARG A 229 -2.81 7.25 -14.43
CA ARG A 229 -2.37 5.85 -14.54
C ARG A 229 -3.11 5.09 -15.63
N LEU A 230 -4.42 5.22 -15.71
CA LEU A 230 -5.23 4.54 -16.72
C LEU A 230 -4.93 5.05 -18.13
N ASN A 231 -4.45 6.28 -18.28
CA ASN A 231 -3.96 6.84 -19.53
C ASN A 231 -2.52 6.43 -19.86
N GLY A 232 -1.92 5.50 -19.12
CA GLY A 232 -0.58 4.99 -19.38
C GLY A 232 0.56 5.93 -18.95
N SER A 233 0.26 6.96 -18.18
CA SER A 233 1.27 7.87 -17.64
C SER A 233 1.95 7.26 -16.41
N ALA A 234 3.25 7.56 -16.22
CA ALA A 234 3.93 7.31 -14.95
C ALA A 234 3.37 8.25 -13.89
N ALA A 235 2.24 7.87 -13.32
CA ALA A 235 1.43 8.72 -12.46
C ALA A 235 2.02 8.84 -11.05
N GLY A 236 1.80 9.99 -10.45
CA GLY A 236 2.28 10.30 -9.11
C GLY A 236 3.80 10.48 -9.05
N HIS A 237 4.30 10.91 -7.89
CA HIS A 237 5.74 11.16 -7.72
C HIS A 237 6.55 9.86 -7.76
N ALA A 238 6.12 8.84 -7.03
CA ALA A 238 6.82 7.55 -6.97
C ALA A 238 6.90 6.88 -8.35
N GLY A 239 5.79 6.80 -9.09
CA GLY A 239 5.76 6.23 -10.43
C GLY A 239 6.69 6.95 -11.41
N ARG A 240 6.72 8.30 -11.37
CA ARG A 240 7.63 9.10 -12.19
C ARG A 240 9.10 8.87 -11.86
N VAL A 241 9.44 8.78 -10.56
CA VAL A 241 10.82 8.52 -10.13
C VAL A 241 11.28 7.13 -10.52
N LEU A 242 10.46 6.11 -10.33
CA LEU A 242 10.76 4.72 -10.68
C LEU A 242 10.87 4.50 -12.20
N ALA A 243 10.18 5.31 -13.00
CA ALA A 243 10.23 5.24 -14.47
C ALA A 243 11.43 5.97 -15.09
N LEU A 244 12.23 6.73 -14.31
CA LEU A 244 13.38 7.48 -14.83
C LEU A 244 14.45 6.53 -15.39
N SER A 245 14.78 6.71 -16.65
CA SER A 245 15.91 6.04 -17.27
C SER A 245 17.26 6.58 -16.72
N ARG A 246 18.31 5.74 -16.80
CA ARG A 246 19.66 6.17 -16.42
C ARG A 246 20.09 7.46 -17.12
N GLY A 247 19.77 7.61 -18.41
CA GLY A 247 20.10 8.82 -19.17
C GLY A 247 19.39 10.08 -18.66
N GLU A 248 18.16 9.94 -18.14
CA GLU A 248 17.43 11.05 -17.50
C GLU A 248 18.06 11.42 -16.17
N LEU A 249 18.40 10.44 -15.34
CA LEU A 249 19.12 10.63 -14.07
C LEU A 249 20.47 11.32 -14.31
N GLU A 250 21.23 10.91 -15.34
CA GLU A 250 22.48 11.56 -15.72
C GLU A 250 22.28 13.04 -16.13
N ARG A 251 21.28 13.32 -16.95
CA ARG A 251 20.95 14.70 -17.34
C ARG A 251 20.58 15.57 -16.12
N MET A 252 19.79 15.01 -15.20
CA MET A 252 19.41 15.69 -13.96
C MET A 252 20.64 15.96 -13.08
N GLY A 253 21.46 14.95 -12.84
CA GLY A 253 22.69 15.06 -12.04
C GLY A 253 23.66 16.09 -12.63
N ARG A 254 23.93 16.06 -13.94
CA ARG A 254 24.78 17.04 -14.63
C ARG A 254 24.22 18.47 -14.54
N ARG A 255 22.88 18.64 -14.54
CA ARG A 255 22.25 19.96 -14.35
C ARG A 255 22.50 20.50 -12.94
N ILE A 256 22.50 19.66 -11.92
CA ILE A 256 22.83 20.06 -10.54
C ILE A 256 24.33 20.39 -10.45
N LEU A 257 25.21 19.52 -10.95
CA LEU A 257 26.66 19.72 -10.90
C LEU A 257 27.12 21.01 -11.58
N ARG A 258 26.42 21.51 -12.60
CA ARG A 258 26.73 22.80 -13.20
C ARG A 258 26.48 24.00 -12.28
N LYS A 259 25.76 23.82 -11.18
CA LYS A 259 25.43 24.89 -10.22
C LYS A 259 26.31 24.88 -8.97
N VAL A 260 27.22 23.92 -8.85
CA VAL A 260 28.17 23.83 -7.74
C VAL A 260 29.60 24.04 -8.22
N PRO A 261 30.53 24.52 -7.37
CA PRO A 261 31.94 24.72 -7.76
C PRO A 261 32.58 23.45 -8.30
N ALA A 262 33.42 23.59 -9.31
CA ALA A 262 34.12 22.45 -9.91
C ALA A 262 34.96 21.71 -8.86
N GLY A 263 34.90 20.37 -8.86
CA GLY A 263 35.66 19.52 -7.94
C GLY A 263 35.00 19.31 -6.57
N THR A 264 33.92 20.01 -6.24
CA THR A 264 33.23 19.82 -4.93
C THR A 264 32.20 18.72 -4.92
N ALA A 265 31.77 18.26 -6.08
CA ALA A 265 30.83 17.15 -6.20
C ALA A 265 31.03 16.38 -7.51
N ARG A 266 30.65 15.12 -7.51
CA ARG A 266 30.68 14.25 -8.69
C ARG A 266 29.47 13.33 -8.77
N LEU A 267 29.12 12.88 -9.97
CA LEU A 267 28.05 11.91 -10.21
C LEU A 267 28.65 10.50 -10.13
N VAL A 268 28.06 9.65 -9.28
CA VAL A 268 28.49 8.28 -9.07
C VAL A 268 27.34 7.31 -9.27
N ALA A 269 27.64 6.08 -9.68
CA ALA A 269 26.65 5.00 -9.69
C ALA A 269 26.21 4.71 -8.26
N SER A 270 24.94 4.49 -8.08
CA SER A 270 24.32 4.19 -6.80
C SER A 270 23.15 3.21 -6.99
N GLU A 271 22.64 2.73 -5.92
CA GLU A 271 21.44 1.92 -5.87
C GLU A 271 20.42 2.60 -4.95
N LEU A 272 19.15 2.58 -5.36
CA LEU A 272 18.03 3.07 -4.59
C LEU A 272 17.21 1.87 -4.10
N SER A 273 16.97 1.76 -2.81
CA SER A 273 15.95 0.84 -2.29
C SER A 273 14.57 1.48 -2.42
N THR A 274 13.54 0.68 -2.68
CA THR A 274 12.15 1.17 -2.79
C THR A 274 11.58 1.66 -1.45
N GLY A 275 12.38 1.56 -0.37
CA GLY A 275 12.06 2.11 0.96
C GLY A 275 11.28 1.15 1.85
N GLY A 276 11.19 1.50 3.14
CA GLY A 276 10.43 0.74 4.13
C GLY A 276 8.93 0.76 3.83
N GLY A 277 8.42 -0.35 3.31
CA GLY A 277 7.00 -0.50 2.93
C GLY A 277 6.81 -1.11 1.56
N SER A 278 7.91 -1.46 0.85
CA SER A 278 7.90 -2.21 -0.41
C SER A 278 9.28 -2.82 -0.64
N ALA A 279 9.35 -4.13 -0.93
CA ALA A 279 10.52 -4.88 -1.37
C ALA A 279 11.89 -4.42 -0.76
N PRO A 280 12.13 -4.58 0.55
CA PRO A 280 13.23 -3.94 1.26
C PRO A 280 14.64 -4.35 0.78
N ASP A 281 14.75 -5.49 0.11
CA ASP A 281 16.02 -6.04 -0.40
C ASP A 281 16.20 -5.80 -1.91
N GLU A 282 15.25 -5.16 -2.56
CA GLU A 282 15.36 -4.86 -3.98
C GLU A 282 15.95 -3.49 -4.18
N SER A 283 17.06 -3.45 -4.91
CA SER A 283 17.68 -2.19 -5.32
C SER A 283 17.39 -1.91 -6.79
N VAL A 284 17.13 -0.66 -7.07
CA VAL A 284 16.99 -0.13 -8.44
C VAL A 284 18.27 0.63 -8.78
N PRO A 285 18.94 0.33 -9.92
CA PRO A 285 20.10 1.10 -10.34
C PRO A 285 19.79 2.60 -10.40
N SER A 286 20.57 3.40 -9.73
CA SER A 286 20.38 4.85 -9.60
C SER A 286 21.71 5.59 -9.74
N LEU A 287 21.67 6.90 -9.56
CA LEU A 287 22.83 7.79 -9.52
C LEU A 287 22.76 8.66 -8.26
N ALA A 288 23.92 8.87 -7.66
CA ALA A 288 24.05 9.79 -6.53
C ALA A 288 25.01 10.92 -6.88
N ILE A 289 24.83 12.06 -6.21
CA ILE A 289 25.81 13.16 -6.23
C ILE A 289 26.65 13.01 -4.97
N GLU A 290 27.89 12.59 -5.15
CA GLU A 290 28.88 12.49 -4.08
C GLU A 290 29.50 13.86 -3.83
N ILE A 291 29.46 14.32 -2.58
CA ILE A 291 30.14 15.56 -2.16
C ILE A 291 31.60 15.22 -1.84
N VAL A 292 32.53 15.89 -2.52
CA VAL A 292 33.99 15.73 -2.31
C VAL A 292 34.42 16.72 -1.22
N THR A 293 34.77 16.22 -0.05
CA THR A 293 35.15 17.07 1.10
C THR A 293 36.00 16.26 2.10
N ASP A 294 36.87 16.94 2.81
CA ASP A 294 37.63 16.40 3.94
C ASP A 294 36.89 16.56 5.28
N ARG A 295 35.72 17.18 5.27
CA ARG A 295 34.91 17.38 6.47
C ARG A 295 34.25 16.07 6.92
N ASP A 296 33.99 15.96 8.23
CA ASP A 296 33.18 14.87 8.74
C ASP A 296 31.81 14.81 8.03
N PRO A 297 31.42 13.65 7.45
CA PRO A 297 30.12 13.49 6.78
C PRO A 297 28.91 13.86 7.63
N ARG A 298 28.98 13.66 8.96
CA ARG A 298 27.91 14.03 9.90
C ARG A 298 27.73 15.54 9.96
N ALA A 299 28.82 16.29 10.06
CA ALA A 299 28.79 17.77 10.07
C ALA A 299 28.22 18.31 8.74
N VAL A 300 28.60 17.72 7.61
CA VAL A 300 28.05 18.09 6.29
C VAL A 300 26.53 17.81 6.24
N LEU A 301 26.10 16.67 6.77
CA LEU A 301 24.66 16.33 6.79
C LEU A 301 23.87 17.29 7.70
N GLU A 302 24.42 17.71 8.83
CA GLU A 302 23.80 18.70 9.72
C GLU A 302 23.65 20.05 9.02
N ASP A 303 24.68 20.51 8.30
CA ASP A 303 24.62 21.73 7.49
C ASP A 303 23.54 21.63 6.41
N LEU A 304 23.46 20.49 5.70
CA LEU A 304 22.43 20.25 4.66
C LEU A 304 21.02 20.21 5.24
N ARG A 305 20.83 19.68 6.44
CA ARG A 305 19.56 19.70 7.17
C ARG A 305 19.16 21.09 7.63
N GLY A 306 20.13 21.96 7.92
CA GLY A 306 19.92 23.36 8.30
C GLY A 306 19.53 24.29 7.15
N LEU A 307 19.53 23.85 5.90
CA LEU A 307 19.12 24.65 4.76
C LEU A 307 17.62 25.00 4.78
N ALA A 308 17.24 26.10 4.12
CA ALA A 308 15.83 26.50 3.95
C ALA A 308 14.96 25.42 3.29
N VAL A 309 15.58 24.60 2.44
CA VAL A 309 15.03 23.33 1.93
C VAL A 309 16.00 22.24 2.38
N PRO A 310 15.68 21.54 3.47
CA PRO A 310 16.56 20.52 4.02
C PRO A 310 16.81 19.37 3.04
N VAL A 311 18.04 18.86 3.03
CA VAL A 311 18.42 17.59 2.39
C VAL A 311 18.55 16.54 3.48
N ILE A 312 17.87 15.42 3.32
CA ILE A 312 17.80 14.33 4.30
C ILE A 312 18.55 13.13 3.76
#